data_b50c79a39ffcc2f1f18e83f244b92458
#
_entry.id   b50c79a39ffcc2f1f18e83f244b92458
#
_cell.length_a   1.000
_cell.length_b   1.000
_cell.length_c   1.000
_cell.angle_alpha   90.00
_cell.angle_beta   90.00
_cell.angle_gamma   90.00
#
_symmetry.space_group_name_H-M   'P 1'
#
loop_
_entity.id
_entity.type
_entity.pdbx_description
1 polymer ?
#
loop_
_entity_poly.entity_id
_entity_poly.type
_entity_poly.pdbx_seq_one_letter_code
_entity_poly.pdbx_strand_id
1 'polypeptide(L)'
;MKFRPCIDIHNGSVKQIVGGTLSDRGNQAEDNFVSEYDAAFYANMYREDGLTGGHIILLNKADSEYYEADLAQAKEALTAFPRGLQIGGGVNLQNAESFLDMQASHVIVTSFVFRDGRIDWDHLKQLISLVGREHLVLDLSCRFVQDDYYIVTDRWQKVTKQHFSV
;
A
#
# COMPACT_ATOMS: atom_id res chain seq x y z
N MET A 1 13.09 16.52 -7.44
CA MET A 1 12.69 15.23 -6.83
C MET A 1 11.81 15.54 -5.63
N LYS A 2 10.69 14.82 -5.42
CA LYS A 2 9.86 14.97 -4.22
C LYS A 2 10.11 13.76 -3.32
N PHE A 3 10.42 14.00 -2.05
CA PHE A 3 10.48 12.93 -1.05
C PHE A 3 9.05 12.58 -0.63
N ARG A 4 8.73 11.29 -0.61
CA ARG A 4 7.42 10.75 -0.21
C ARG A 4 7.65 9.67 0.84
N PRO A 5 7.44 9.98 2.13
CA PRO A 5 7.69 9.04 3.21
C PRO A 5 6.67 7.90 3.25
N CYS A 6 7.05 6.81 3.91
CA CYS A 6 6.21 5.65 4.14
C CYS A 6 5.87 5.50 5.63
N ILE A 7 4.67 4.98 5.91
CA ILE A 7 4.24 4.46 7.21
C ILE A 7 3.78 3.02 6.97
N ASP A 8 4.61 2.05 7.31
CA ASP A 8 4.26 0.63 7.25
C ASP A 8 3.61 0.21 8.57
N ILE A 9 2.45 -0.42 8.49
CA ILE A 9 1.69 -0.89 9.66
C ILE A 9 1.58 -2.41 9.62
N HIS A 10 2.02 -3.06 10.69
CA HIS A 10 1.98 -4.49 10.85
C HIS A 10 1.69 -4.88 12.30
N ASN A 11 0.69 -5.75 12.52
CA ASN A 11 0.24 -6.21 13.83
C ASN A 11 -0.07 -5.03 14.79
N GLY A 12 -0.78 -4.01 14.29
CA GLY A 12 -1.22 -2.86 15.06
C GLY A 12 -0.15 -1.81 15.38
N SER A 13 1.06 -1.93 14.81
CA SER A 13 2.18 -1.03 15.11
C SER A 13 2.85 -0.53 13.84
N VAL A 14 3.42 0.68 13.91
CA VAL A 14 4.29 1.19 12.84
C VAL A 14 5.63 0.47 12.90
N LYS A 15 6.05 -0.11 11.78
CA LYS A 15 7.26 -0.93 11.70
C LYS A 15 8.02 -0.70 10.41
N GLN A 16 9.31 -1.00 10.45
CA GLN A 16 10.10 -1.30 9.26
C GLN A 16 10.43 -2.79 9.27
N ILE A 17 9.98 -3.52 8.27
CA ILE A 17 10.22 -4.96 8.14
C ILE A 17 11.23 -5.28 7.04
N VAL A 18 11.85 -6.45 7.12
CA VAL A 18 12.60 -7.03 6.01
C VAL A 18 11.60 -7.62 5.02
N GLY A 19 11.34 -6.94 3.91
CA GLY A 19 10.23 -7.23 3.00
C GLY A 19 10.12 -8.67 2.51
N GLY A 20 11.23 -9.36 2.29
CA GLY A 20 11.25 -10.77 1.89
C GLY A 20 10.83 -11.76 2.99
N THR A 21 10.71 -11.33 4.25
CA THR A 21 10.36 -12.18 5.39
C THR A 21 8.88 -12.16 5.74
N LEU A 22 8.12 -11.23 5.16
CA LEU A 22 6.68 -11.09 5.43
C LEU A 22 5.92 -12.36 5.02
N SER A 23 5.27 -12.99 6.01
CA SER A 23 4.49 -14.21 5.84
C SER A 23 3.09 -14.03 6.41
N ASP A 24 2.07 -14.36 5.61
CA ASP A 24 0.67 -14.36 6.08
C ASP A 24 0.43 -15.46 7.12
N ARG A 25 1.19 -16.55 7.05
CA ARG A 25 1.09 -17.64 8.01
C ARG A 25 1.67 -17.21 9.35
N GLY A 26 0.79 -17.02 10.34
CA GLY A 26 1.16 -16.59 11.67
C GLY A 26 1.47 -15.10 11.78
N ASN A 27 1.13 -14.28 10.75
CA ASN A 27 1.34 -12.82 10.75
C ASN A 27 2.78 -12.43 11.14
N GLN A 28 3.77 -13.12 10.56
CA GLN A 28 5.18 -12.98 10.92
C GLN A 28 5.94 -12.12 9.92
N ALA A 29 6.87 -11.33 10.44
CA ALA A 29 7.89 -10.62 9.66
C ALA A 29 9.14 -10.47 10.55
N GLU A 30 10.30 -10.33 9.92
CA GLU A 30 11.52 -9.91 10.62
C GLU A 30 11.50 -8.39 10.72
N ASP A 31 11.46 -7.88 11.95
CA ASP A 31 11.40 -6.46 12.23
C ASP A 31 12.82 -5.85 12.25
N ASN A 32 13.09 -4.87 11.39
CA ASN A 32 14.27 -4.01 11.50
C ASN A 32 14.07 -2.95 12.58
N PHE A 33 12.84 -2.46 12.71
CA PHE A 33 12.47 -1.40 13.63
C PHE A 33 10.99 -1.54 13.99
N VAL A 34 10.69 -1.37 15.27
CA VAL A 34 9.32 -1.24 15.79
C VAL A 34 9.22 0.13 16.47
N SER A 35 8.29 0.96 16.02
CA SER A 35 8.10 2.29 16.56
C SER A 35 7.46 2.27 17.96
N GLU A 36 7.91 3.15 18.83
CA GLU A 36 7.25 3.48 20.10
C GLU A 36 6.10 4.49 19.89
N TYR A 37 6.02 5.11 18.71
CA TYR A 37 4.99 6.08 18.34
C TYR A 37 3.97 5.46 17.39
N ASP A 38 2.75 5.97 17.42
CA ASP A 38 1.65 5.59 16.55
C ASP A 38 1.79 6.18 15.14
N ALA A 39 0.90 5.80 14.25
CA ALA A 39 0.92 6.28 12.87
C ALA A 39 0.52 7.77 12.77
N ALA A 40 -0.28 8.28 13.71
CA ALA A 40 -0.67 9.70 13.76
C ALA A 40 0.51 10.60 14.08
N PHE A 41 1.45 10.16 14.91
CA PHE A 41 2.68 10.90 15.20
C PHE A 41 3.46 11.17 13.91
N TYR A 42 3.70 10.14 13.08
CA TYR A 42 4.42 10.27 11.81
C TYR A 42 3.64 11.13 10.81
N ALA A 43 2.33 10.95 10.73
CA ALA A 43 1.49 11.76 9.85
C ALA A 43 1.53 13.25 10.20
N ASN A 44 1.51 13.59 11.50
CA ASN A 44 1.67 14.97 11.97
C ASN A 44 3.05 15.54 11.61
N MET A 45 4.11 14.78 11.85
CA MET A 45 5.48 15.17 11.48
C MET A 45 5.58 15.45 9.97
N TYR A 46 5.03 14.57 9.12
CA TYR A 46 5.05 14.78 7.67
C TYR A 46 4.21 15.99 7.24
N ARG A 47 3.09 16.25 7.90
CA ARG A 47 2.30 17.46 7.66
C ARG A 47 3.06 18.74 8.02
N GLU A 48 3.72 18.78 9.18
CA GLU A 48 4.51 19.92 9.64
C GLU A 48 5.69 20.21 8.70
N ASP A 49 6.33 19.15 8.17
CA ASP A 49 7.43 19.23 7.20
C ASP A 49 6.94 19.47 5.76
N GLY A 50 5.64 19.54 5.51
CA GLY A 50 5.07 19.75 4.17
C GLY A 50 5.26 18.57 3.21
N LEU A 51 5.46 17.35 3.72
CA LEU A 51 5.74 16.13 2.95
C LEU A 51 4.45 15.47 2.45
N THR A 52 3.78 16.09 1.49
CA THR A 52 2.55 15.54 0.87
C THR A 52 2.83 14.39 -0.10
N GLY A 53 1.87 13.46 -0.21
CA GLY A 53 1.91 12.32 -1.13
C GLY A 53 2.77 11.16 -0.62
N GLY A 54 3.13 11.16 0.67
CA GLY A 54 3.60 9.96 1.35
C GLY A 54 2.53 8.87 1.37
N HIS A 55 2.82 7.68 1.87
CA HIS A 55 1.87 6.58 1.84
C HIS A 55 1.88 5.76 3.12
N ILE A 56 0.73 5.16 3.40
CA ILE A 56 0.50 4.18 4.43
C ILE A 56 0.35 2.82 3.76
N ILE A 57 1.02 1.78 4.26
CA ILE A 57 0.83 0.40 3.79
C ILE A 57 0.39 -0.49 4.95
N LEU A 58 -0.80 -1.11 4.79
CA LEU A 58 -1.28 -2.17 5.66
C LEU A 58 -0.64 -3.49 5.22
N LEU A 59 0.17 -4.09 6.07
CA LEU A 59 0.95 -5.28 5.74
C LEU A 59 0.21 -6.58 6.08
N ASN A 60 -0.76 -6.53 6.99
CA ASN A 60 -1.63 -7.66 7.27
C ASN A 60 -2.74 -7.77 6.22
N LYS A 61 -3.19 -8.99 5.95
CA LYS A 61 -4.36 -9.25 5.13
C LYS A 61 -5.65 -8.92 5.88
N ALA A 62 -6.75 -8.71 5.14
CA ALA A 62 -8.05 -8.39 5.70
C ALA A 62 -8.66 -9.51 6.58
N ASP A 63 -8.20 -10.76 6.45
CA ASP A 63 -8.59 -11.89 7.28
C ASP A 63 -7.68 -12.11 8.50
N SER A 64 -6.68 -11.26 8.72
CA SER A 64 -5.82 -11.29 9.89
C SER A 64 -6.53 -10.77 11.13
N GLU A 65 -6.26 -11.37 12.28
CA GLU A 65 -6.70 -10.89 13.59
C GLU A 65 -6.19 -9.47 13.93
N TYR A 66 -5.12 -9.01 13.29
CA TYR A 66 -4.53 -7.68 13.49
C TYR A 66 -5.08 -6.62 12.54
N TYR A 67 -5.89 -6.99 11.54
CA TYR A 67 -6.32 -6.06 10.49
C TYR A 67 -7.08 -4.85 11.03
N GLU A 68 -7.96 -5.06 12.01
CA GLU A 68 -8.71 -3.96 12.64
C GLU A 68 -7.80 -2.99 13.40
N ALA A 69 -6.74 -3.50 14.05
CA ALA A 69 -5.75 -2.67 14.73
C ALA A 69 -4.91 -1.87 13.72
N ASP A 70 -4.51 -2.49 12.60
CA ASP A 70 -3.82 -1.81 11.50
C ASP A 70 -4.69 -0.71 10.90
N LEU A 71 -5.97 -1.00 10.69
CA LEU A 71 -6.94 -0.05 10.14
C LEU A 71 -7.17 1.15 11.07
N ALA A 72 -7.20 0.90 12.40
CA ALA A 72 -7.30 1.98 13.39
C ALA A 72 -6.10 2.92 13.31
N GLN A 73 -4.88 2.40 13.25
CA GLN A 73 -3.65 3.17 13.07
C GLN A 73 -3.68 4.01 11.77
N ALA A 74 -4.11 3.39 10.66
CA ALA A 74 -4.22 4.11 9.37
C ALA A 74 -5.25 5.24 9.45
N LYS A 75 -6.40 5.02 10.09
CA LYS A 75 -7.45 6.02 10.27
C LYS A 75 -6.96 7.22 11.09
N GLU A 76 -6.21 6.96 12.16
CA GLU A 76 -5.61 8.03 12.99
C GLU A 76 -4.61 8.85 12.16
N ALA A 77 -3.74 8.21 11.39
CA ALA A 77 -2.79 8.89 10.50
C ALA A 77 -3.49 9.75 9.43
N LEU A 78 -4.52 9.20 8.77
CA LEU A 78 -5.29 9.92 7.75
C LEU A 78 -6.08 11.09 8.34
N THR A 79 -6.56 10.96 9.59
CA THR A 79 -7.21 12.06 10.33
C THR A 79 -6.22 13.14 10.71
N ALA A 80 -4.98 12.77 11.09
CA ALA A 80 -3.92 13.70 11.45
C ALA A 80 -3.40 14.50 10.25
N PHE A 81 -3.43 13.90 9.03
CA PHE A 81 -3.00 14.54 7.79
C PHE A 81 -4.02 14.34 6.65
N PRO A 82 -5.21 14.98 6.70
CA PRO A 82 -6.26 14.78 5.71
C PRO A 82 -5.78 15.08 4.30
N ARG A 83 -6.02 14.15 3.37
CA ARG A 83 -5.62 14.24 1.95
C ARG A 83 -4.10 14.39 1.72
N GLY A 84 -3.28 14.25 2.75
CA GLY A 84 -1.82 14.33 2.64
C GLY A 84 -1.15 13.01 2.29
N LEU A 85 -1.78 11.88 2.63
CA LEU A 85 -1.22 10.54 2.50
C LEU A 85 -2.08 9.66 1.57
N GLN A 86 -1.41 8.78 0.85
CA GLN A 86 -2.01 7.67 0.10
C GLN A 86 -2.13 6.45 1.01
N ILE A 87 -2.96 5.48 0.67
CA ILE A 87 -3.08 4.22 1.42
C ILE A 87 -3.08 3.01 0.49
N GLY A 88 -2.36 1.95 0.89
CA GLY A 88 -2.28 0.67 0.23
C GLY A 88 -2.31 -0.49 1.22
N GLY A 89 -2.28 -1.71 0.69
CA GLY A 89 -2.39 -2.95 1.46
C GLY A 89 -3.77 -3.58 1.31
N GLY A 90 -3.91 -4.52 0.37
CA GLY A 90 -5.14 -5.25 0.13
C GLY A 90 -6.31 -4.44 -0.44
N VAL A 91 -6.03 -3.31 -1.09
CA VAL A 91 -7.06 -2.47 -1.72
C VAL A 91 -7.78 -3.24 -2.84
N ASN A 92 -9.11 -3.17 -2.82
CA ASN A 92 -10.00 -3.81 -3.76
C ASN A 92 -11.32 -3.01 -3.91
N LEU A 93 -12.30 -3.53 -4.66
CA LEU A 93 -13.58 -2.84 -4.89
C LEU A 93 -14.45 -2.66 -3.63
N GLN A 94 -14.25 -3.47 -2.59
CA GLN A 94 -15.06 -3.43 -1.38
C GLN A 94 -14.57 -2.37 -0.39
N ASN A 95 -13.29 -1.99 -0.43
CA ASN A 95 -12.69 -1.09 0.56
C ASN A 95 -12.12 0.22 0.00
N ALA A 96 -11.97 0.34 -1.32
CA ALA A 96 -11.32 1.49 -1.94
C ALA A 96 -12.01 2.83 -1.62
N GLU A 97 -13.36 2.90 -1.67
CA GLU A 97 -14.11 4.12 -1.32
C GLU A 97 -13.96 4.46 0.15
N SER A 98 -14.03 3.46 1.04
CA SER A 98 -13.91 3.69 2.48
C SER A 98 -12.57 4.32 2.88
N PHE A 99 -11.49 3.98 2.19
CA PHE A 99 -10.19 4.63 2.40
C PHE A 99 -10.19 6.10 1.97
N LEU A 100 -10.86 6.45 0.89
CA LEU A 100 -11.02 7.86 0.48
C LEU A 100 -11.92 8.62 1.45
N ASP A 101 -12.97 8.00 2.00
CA ASP A 101 -13.84 8.57 3.03
C ASP A 101 -13.06 8.79 4.33
N MET A 102 -12.09 7.94 4.66
CA MET A 102 -11.14 8.14 5.78
C MET A 102 -10.12 9.25 5.50
N GLN A 103 -10.26 10.00 4.41
CA GLN A 103 -9.39 11.13 4.03
C GLN A 103 -8.04 10.72 3.41
N ALA A 104 -7.91 9.52 2.87
CA ALA A 104 -6.77 9.22 2.00
C ALA A 104 -6.81 10.11 0.75
N SER A 105 -5.64 10.52 0.26
CA SER A 105 -5.54 11.27 -1.00
C SER A 105 -5.72 10.36 -2.21
N HIS A 106 -5.21 9.15 -2.14
CA HIS A 106 -5.28 8.13 -3.20
C HIS A 106 -5.30 6.74 -2.56
N VAL A 107 -5.80 5.76 -3.31
CA VAL A 107 -5.67 4.34 -3.00
C VAL A 107 -4.59 3.71 -3.88
N ILE A 108 -3.73 2.88 -3.28
CA ILE A 108 -2.63 2.19 -3.96
C ILE A 108 -3.03 0.74 -4.16
N VAL A 109 -3.00 0.29 -5.42
CA VAL A 109 -3.40 -1.06 -5.82
C VAL A 109 -2.20 -1.79 -6.40
N THR A 110 -2.02 -3.04 -5.99
CA THR A 110 -0.97 -3.94 -6.49
C THR A 110 -1.60 -5.17 -7.13
N SER A 111 -1.77 -6.24 -6.36
CA SER A 111 -2.20 -7.56 -6.85
C SER A 111 -3.62 -7.62 -7.37
N PHE A 112 -4.54 -6.76 -6.91
CA PHE A 112 -5.96 -6.81 -7.29
C PHE A 112 -6.21 -6.62 -8.80
N VAL A 113 -5.33 -5.86 -9.46
CA VAL A 113 -5.41 -5.60 -10.91
C VAL A 113 -4.59 -6.59 -11.75
N PHE A 114 -4.16 -7.70 -11.15
CA PHE A 114 -3.46 -8.76 -11.83
C PHE A 114 -4.15 -10.11 -11.64
N ARG A 115 -4.26 -10.87 -12.73
CA ARG A 115 -4.76 -12.26 -12.72
C ARG A 115 -3.86 -13.10 -13.63
N ASP A 116 -3.33 -14.20 -13.11
CA ASP A 116 -2.45 -15.12 -13.86
C ASP A 116 -1.26 -14.45 -14.55
N GLY A 117 -0.68 -13.42 -13.88
CA GLY A 117 0.46 -12.68 -14.41
C GLY A 117 0.11 -11.74 -15.56
N ARG A 118 -1.16 -11.36 -15.72
CA ARG A 118 -1.65 -10.39 -16.69
C ARG A 118 -2.46 -9.31 -16.00
N ILE A 119 -2.55 -8.13 -16.63
CA ILE A 119 -3.41 -7.06 -16.15
C ILE A 119 -4.87 -7.50 -16.31
N ASP A 120 -5.63 -7.43 -15.21
CA ASP A 120 -7.08 -7.59 -15.20
C ASP A 120 -7.73 -6.23 -15.51
N TRP A 121 -7.97 -6.01 -16.78
CA TRP A 121 -8.54 -4.75 -17.27
C TRP A 121 -9.94 -4.47 -16.75
N ASP A 122 -10.71 -5.51 -16.42
CA ASP A 122 -12.08 -5.34 -15.91
C ASP A 122 -12.04 -4.86 -14.46
N HIS A 123 -11.19 -5.42 -13.61
CA HIS A 123 -10.98 -4.91 -12.27
C HIS A 123 -10.42 -3.48 -12.27
N LEU A 124 -9.47 -3.20 -13.16
CA LEU A 124 -8.90 -1.84 -13.28
C LEU A 124 -9.96 -0.81 -13.69
N LYS A 125 -10.81 -1.13 -14.68
CA LYS A 125 -11.91 -0.24 -15.12
C LYS A 125 -12.94 -0.04 -14.01
N GLN A 126 -13.29 -1.09 -13.26
CA GLN A 126 -14.22 -0.99 -12.14
C GLN A 126 -13.66 -0.08 -11.03
N LEU A 127 -12.39 -0.23 -10.68
CA LEU A 127 -11.73 0.68 -9.71
C LEU A 127 -11.74 2.13 -10.20
N ILE A 128 -11.40 2.37 -11.48
CA ILE A 128 -11.42 3.72 -12.06
C ILE A 128 -12.84 4.32 -12.00
N SER A 129 -13.87 3.50 -12.26
CA SER A 129 -15.27 3.97 -12.17
C SER A 129 -15.70 4.26 -10.73
N LEU A 130 -15.13 3.53 -9.77
CA LEU A 130 -15.49 3.63 -8.35
C LEU A 130 -14.82 4.86 -7.68
N VAL A 131 -13.51 4.99 -7.82
CA VAL A 131 -12.72 6.00 -7.07
C VAL A 131 -12.26 7.18 -7.91
N GLY A 132 -12.42 7.14 -9.22
CA GLY A 132 -11.83 8.09 -10.15
C GLY A 132 -10.36 7.77 -10.47
N ARG A 133 -9.94 8.08 -11.69
CA ARG A 133 -8.57 7.86 -12.14
C ARG A 133 -7.55 8.68 -11.34
N GLU A 134 -7.96 9.88 -10.94
CA GLU A 134 -7.14 10.84 -10.18
C GLU A 134 -6.82 10.39 -8.75
N HIS A 135 -7.58 9.42 -8.21
CA HIS A 135 -7.37 8.87 -6.86
C HIS A 135 -6.76 7.48 -6.87
N LEU A 136 -6.39 6.95 -8.05
CA LEU A 136 -5.85 5.60 -8.19
C LEU A 136 -4.35 5.63 -8.47
N VAL A 137 -3.58 4.90 -7.67
CA VAL A 137 -2.15 4.64 -7.87
C VAL A 137 -1.95 3.16 -8.12
N LEU A 138 -1.21 2.81 -9.18
CA LEU A 138 -0.76 1.46 -9.44
C LEU A 138 0.68 1.31 -8.93
N ASP A 139 0.88 0.45 -7.95
CA ASP A 139 2.21 0.07 -7.48
C ASP A 139 2.66 -1.17 -8.25
N LEU A 140 3.65 -0.99 -9.12
CA LEU A 140 4.15 -2.01 -10.02
C LEU A 140 5.60 -2.35 -9.67
N SER A 141 5.77 -3.42 -8.90
CA SER A 141 7.11 -3.97 -8.67
C SER A 141 7.68 -4.56 -9.95
N CYS A 142 8.94 -4.25 -10.25
CA CYS A 142 9.60 -4.73 -11.46
C CYS A 142 10.88 -5.50 -11.12
N ARG A 143 11.25 -6.45 -12.01
CA ARG A 143 12.53 -7.15 -11.98
C ARG A 143 13.20 -7.03 -13.34
N PHE A 144 14.51 -6.75 -13.33
CA PHE A 144 15.32 -6.76 -14.56
C PHE A 144 15.64 -8.21 -14.94
N VAL A 145 15.20 -8.63 -16.13
CA VAL A 145 15.37 -9.98 -16.66
C VAL A 145 15.66 -9.88 -18.16
N GLN A 146 16.76 -10.46 -18.63
CA GLN A 146 17.12 -10.53 -20.06
C GLN A 146 17.03 -9.15 -20.77
N ASP A 147 17.70 -8.16 -20.20
CA ASP A 147 17.82 -6.79 -20.73
C ASP A 147 16.53 -5.96 -20.74
N ASP A 148 15.48 -6.36 -19.98
CA ASP A 148 14.25 -5.60 -19.86
C ASP A 148 13.66 -5.69 -18.44
N TYR A 149 12.75 -4.75 -18.10
CA TYR A 149 12.01 -4.74 -16.84
C TYR A 149 10.66 -5.41 -16.99
N TYR A 150 10.43 -6.45 -16.21
CA TYR A 150 9.15 -7.16 -16.15
C TYR A 150 8.45 -6.91 -14.85
N ILE A 151 7.13 -6.71 -14.89
CA ILE A 151 6.31 -6.62 -13.69
C ILE A 151 6.35 -7.96 -12.97
N VAL A 152 6.50 -7.91 -11.64
CA VAL A 152 6.47 -9.09 -10.76
C VAL A 152 5.27 -9.01 -9.81
N THR A 153 4.69 -10.16 -9.52
CA THR A 153 3.54 -10.33 -8.62
C THR A 153 3.86 -11.35 -7.53
N ASP A 154 2.88 -11.67 -6.69
CA ASP A 154 2.99 -12.68 -5.62
C ASP A 154 4.22 -12.42 -4.72
N ARG A 155 4.33 -11.20 -4.19
CA ARG A 155 5.46 -10.77 -3.35
C ARG A 155 6.81 -11.01 -4.03
N TRP A 156 6.94 -10.51 -5.27
CA TRP A 156 8.14 -10.58 -6.13
C TRP A 156 8.55 -12.01 -6.57
N GLN A 157 7.73 -13.03 -6.30
CA GLN A 157 8.07 -14.42 -6.63
C GLN A 157 7.78 -14.77 -8.09
N LYS A 158 6.79 -14.10 -8.72
CA LYS A 158 6.31 -14.44 -10.05
C LYS A 158 6.61 -13.33 -11.06
N VAL A 159 7.47 -13.60 -12.02
CA VAL A 159 7.70 -12.72 -13.17
C VAL A 159 6.52 -12.85 -14.13
N THR A 160 5.89 -11.73 -14.47
CA THR A 160 4.79 -11.71 -15.44
C THR A 160 5.33 -11.64 -16.88
N LYS A 161 4.44 -11.70 -17.86
CA LYS A 161 4.78 -11.46 -19.28
C LYS A 161 4.62 -9.97 -19.67
N GLN A 162 4.34 -9.12 -18.70
CA GLN A 162 4.16 -7.69 -18.93
C GLN A 162 5.50 -7.00 -18.73
N HIS A 163 6.02 -6.42 -19.79
CA HIS A 163 7.16 -5.58 -19.65
C HIS A 163 6.77 -4.14 -19.29
N PHE A 164 7.63 -3.46 -18.58
CA PHE A 164 7.50 -2.05 -18.27
C PHE A 164 8.33 -1.27 -19.30
N SER A 165 7.67 -0.82 -20.37
CA SER A 165 8.28 0.13 -21.30
C SER A 165 8.04 1.56 -20.83
N VAL A 166 9.09 2.34 -20.73
CA VAL A 166 9.05 3.79 -20.42
C VAL A 166 8.67 4.58 -21.67
#